data_f65cfc0442de4d2cff4e4da930a1b4e7
#
_entry.id   f65cfc0442de4d2cff4e4da930a1b4e7
#
_cell.length_a   1.000
_cell.length_b   1.000
_cell.length_c   1.000
_cell.angle_alpha   90.00
_cell.angle_beta   90.00
_cell.angle_gamma   90.00
#
_symmetry.space_group_name_H-M   'P 1'
#
loop_
_entity.id
_entity.type
_entity.pdbx_description
1 polymer ?
#
loop_
_entity_poly.entity_id
_entity_poly.type
_entity_poly.pdbx_seq_one_letter_code
_entity_poly.pdbx_strand_id
1 'polypeptide(L)'
;MRRSSFYKFLILVIIMSSTISLSAQQVDEKLPWSVRMTESEMIRCPESWQLDFQPRLKWDYCHGLELGAMLDVYDTYGDKKIRDYAIAYADTMVHEDGSITAYKLTDYSLDRINSGKILFRIYEQTKDEKYKKALDLLYSQFAGQPRNEDGGFWHKKIYPHQMWLDGLYMGAPFYAEYAFRNNRPQDYADVINQFITCARHTYDPKNGLYRHACDVSRTERWADPVTGQSKHCWGRALGWYAMALVDVLDFIPKHEAGRDSLLAILDNVAVQVKKLQDRET
;
A
#
# COMPACT_ATOMS: atom_id res chain seq x y z
N MET A 1 25.85 -48.27 44.36
CA MET A 1 26.39 -46.91 44.27
C MET A 1 26.34 -46.29 42.84
N ARG A 2 25.47 -46.70 41.89
CA ARG A 2 25.38 -46.12 40.52
C ARG A 2 24.15 -45.24 40.24
N ARG A 3 23.16 -45.19 41.14
CA ARG A 3 21.92 -44.36 40.92
C ARG A 3 22.09 -42.89 41.29
N SER A 4 22.98 -42.50 42.18
CA SER A 4 23.17 -41.12 42.63
C SER A 4 23.83 -40.24 41.53
N SER A 5 24.66 -40.81 40.67
CA SER A 5 25.39 -40.04 39.64
C SER A 5 24.48 -39.65 38.45
N PHE A 6 23.50 -40.53 38.14
CA PHE A 6 22.53 -40.31 37.04
C PHE A 6 21.56 -39.16 37.34
N TYR A 7 21.09 -39.04 38.57
CA TYR A 7 20.21 -37.96 39.01
C TYR A 7 20.93 -36.59 39.05
N LYS A 8 22.20 -36.57 39.42
CA LYS A 8 23.02 -35.35 39.40
C LYS A 8 23.26 -34.87 37.95
N PHE A 9 23.45 -35.76 37.01
CA PHE A 9 23.59 -35.41 35.58
C PHE A 9 22.29 -34.93 34.99
N LEU A 10 21.15 -35.55 35.33
CA LEU A 10 19.83 -35.14 34.88
C LEU A 10 19.41 -33.77 35.40
N ILE A 11 19.72 -33.46 36.67
CA ILE A 11 19.47 -32.17 37.30
C ILE A 11 20.37 -31.08 36.63
N LEU A 12 21.60 -31.40 36.28
CA LEU A 12 22.53 -30.43 35.60
C LEU A 12 22.04 -30.11 34.16
N VAL A 13 21.52 -31.08 33.46
CA VAL A 13 20.94 -30.91 32.10
C VAL A 13 19.65 -30.10 32.17
N ILE A 14 18.81 -30.29 33.17
CA ILE A 14 17.57 -29.49 33.35
C ILE A 14 17.89 -28.04 33.78
N ILE A 15 18.93 -27.83 34.55
CA ILE A 15 19.37 -26.46 34.94
C ILE A 15 20.05 -25.74 33.76
N MET A 16 20.77 -26.45 32.89
CA MET A 16 21.32 -25.86 31.64
C MET A 16 20.28 -25.57 30.59
N SER A 17 19.15 -26.30 30.56
CA SER A 17 18.04 -26.00 29.61
C SER A 17 17.13 -24.88 30.07
N SER A 18 17.20 -24.45 31.33
CA SER A 18 16.37 -23.35 31.88
C SER A 18 17.02 -21.96 31.80
N THR A 19 18.22 -21.82 31.24
CA THR A 19 18.91 -20.52 31.10
C THR A 19 19.06 -20.02 29.69
N ILE A 20 18.35 -20.62 28.71
CA ILE A 20 18.07 -19.91 27.48
C ILE A 20 16.84 -19.03 27.79
N SER A 21 17.03 -17.96 28.54
CA SER A 21 16.15 -16.82 28.46
C SER A 21 16.23 -16.35 27.01
N LEU A 22 15.26 -16.73 26.18
CA LEU A 22 14.92 -15.90 25.05
C LEU A 22 14.60 -14.53 25.67
N SER A 23 15.57 -13.63 25.76
CA SER A 23 15.27 -12.24 25.94
C SER A 23 14.45 -11.88 24.70
N ALA A 24 13.13 -11.85 24.84
CA ALA A 24 12.29 -11.27 23.81
C ALA A 24 12.91 -9.89 23.52
N GLN A 25 13.36 -9.69 22.31
CA GLN A 25 13.97 -8.43 21.91
C GLN A 25 12.88 -7.38 22.10
N GLN A 26 13.04 -6.57 23.13
CA GLN A 26 12.00 -5.63 23.55
C GLN A 26 12.34 -4.27 22.93
N VAL A 27 11.39 -3.68 22.25
CA VAL A 27 11.52 -2.35 21.67
C VAL A 27 11.67 -1.33 22.80
N ASP A 28 12.62 -0.39 22.68
CA ASP A 28 12.80 0.68 23.67
C ASP A 28 11.58 1.61 23.69
N GLU A 29 10.88 1.66 24.83
CA GLU A 29 9.68 2.46 25.01
C GLU A 29 9.92 3.98 24.95
N LYS A 30 11.15 4.44 25.00
CA LYS A 30 11.53 5.85 24.89
C LYS A 30 11.58 6.35 23.44
N LEU A 31 11.61 5.44 22.47
CA LEU A 31 11.63 5.78 21.06
C LEU A 31 10.29 6.36 20.59
N PRO A 32 10.27 7.21 19.55
CA PRO A 32 9.05 7.66 18.91
C PRO A 32 8.16 6.47 18.46
N TRP A 33 6.86 6.65 18.54
CA TRP A 33 5.90 5.59 18.20
C TRP A 33 6.13 4.98 16.82
N SER A 34 6.45 5.79 15.80
CA SER A 34 6.73 5.31 14.44
C SER A 34 7.96 4.38 14.40
N VAL A 35 9.04 4.73 15.13
CA VAL A 35 10.23 3.88 15.24
C VAL A 35 9.90 2.59 15.99
N ARG A 36 9.17 2.69 17.12
CA ARG A 36 8.74 1.52 17.91
C ARG A 36 7.90 0.54 17.08
N MET A 37 6.96 1.05 16.27
CA MET A 37 6.16 0.21 15.38
C MET A 37 7.04 -0.49 14.34
N THR A 38 7.93 0.26 13.69
CA THR A 38 8.88 -0.29 12.70
C THR A 38 9.75 -1.37 13.29
N GLU A 39 10.39 -1.12 14.45
CA GLU A 39 11.23 -2.13 15.12
C GLU A 39 10.41 -3.36 15.54
N SER A 40 9.19 -3.15 16.04
CA SER A 40 8.29 -4.25 16.42
C SER A 40 7.95 -5.15 15.21
N GLU A 41 7.70 -4.55 14.03
CA GLU A 41 7.46 -5.32 12.81
C GLU A 41 8.71 -6.08 12.36
N MET A 42 9.87 -5.44 12.35
CA MET A 42 11.13 -6.09 11.99
C MET A 42 11.50 -7.25 12.92
N ILE A 43 11.13 -7.16 14.22
CA ILE A 43 11.31 -8.26 15.18
C ILE A 43 10.33 -9.41 14.87
N ARG A 44 9.07 -9.11 14.58
CA ARG A 44 8.04 -10.13 14.29
C ARG A 44 8.25 -10.79 12.94
N CYS A 45 8.73 -10.03 11.96
CA CYS A 45 8.98 -10.46 10.59
C CYS A 45 10.45 -10.22 10.25
N PRO A 46 11.40 -11.07 10.70
CA PRO A 46 12.84 -10.88 10.47
C PRO A 46 13.21 -10.78 8.98
N GLU A 47 12.49 -11.50 8.13
CA GLU A 47 12.58 -11.40 6.68
C GLU A 47 11.47 -10.46 6.17
N SER A 48 11.82 -9.39 5.47
CA SER A 48 10.88 -8.34 5.06
C SER A 48 9.72 -8.82 4.18
N TRP A 49 9.88 -9.95 3.48
CA TRP A 49 8.79 -10.58 2.72
C TRP A 49 7.71 -11.23 3.61
N GLN A 50 7.98 -11.43 4.91
CA GLN A 50 7.04 -12.00 5.88
C GLN A 50 6.04 -10.98 6.43
N LEU A 51 6.23 -9.69 6.13
CA LEU A 51 5.28 -8.65 6.52
C LEU A 51 3.84 -9.06 6.18
N ASP A 52 2.88 -8.59 6.97
CA ASP A 52 1.47 -9.02 6.89
C ASP A 52 1.32 -10.54 7.10
N PHE A 53 2.23 -11.14 7.90
CA PHE A 53 2.24 -12.58 8.24
C PHE A 53 2.19 -13.51 7.03
N GLN A 54 2.83 -13.12 5.92
CA GLN A 54 2.81 -13.91 4.70
C GLN A 54 3.59 -15.22 4.87
N PRO A 55 3.00 -16.38 4.56
CA PRO A 55 3.67 -17.68 4.67
C PRO A 55 4.55 -18.00 3.45
N ARG A 56 4.56 -17.16 2.43
CA ARG A 56 5.28 -17.33 1.16
C ARG A 56 5.53 -15.99 0.50
N LEU A 57 6.46 -15.93 -0.43
CA LEU A 57 6.73 -14.74 -1.23
C LEU A 57 5.46 -14.25 -1.93
N LYS A 58 5.14 -12.98 -1.74
CA LYS A 58 3.95 -12.34 -2.28
C LYS A 58 4.26 -10.87 -2.63
N TRP A 59 3.92 -10.49 -3.84
CA TRP A 59 3.92 -9.09 -4.26
C TRP A 59 2.53 -8.52 -4.05
N ASP A 60 2.29 -7.80 -2.96
CA ASP A 60 0.97 -7.33 -2.57
C ASP A 60 1.02 -5.95 -1.92
N TYR A 61 -0.12 -5.27 -1.89
CA TYR A 61 -0.25 -3.88 -1.43
C TYR A 61 0.22 -3.66 0.01
N CYS A 62 0.05 -4.63 0.90
CA CYS A 62 0.48 -4.52 2.30
C CYS A 62 1.98 -4.23 2.40
N HIS A 63 2.82 -4.94 1.64
CA HIS A 63 4.26 -4.70 1.62
C HIS A 63 4.58 -3.27 1.15
N GLY A 64 3.91 -2.79 0.09
CA GLY A 64 4.11 -1.42 -0.40
C GLY A 64 3.73 -0.36 0.60
N LEU A 65 2.65 -0.60 1.37
CA LEU A 65 2.21 0.31 2.42
C LEU A 65 3.19 0.33 3.60
N GLU A 66 3.49 -0.84 4.16
CA GLU A 66 4.31 -0.95 5.37
C GLU A 66 5.75 -0.52 5.11
N LEU A 67 6.37 -1.02 4.04
CA LEU A 67 7.74 -0.64 3.67
C LEU A 67 7.84 0.83 3.24
N GLY A 68 6.81 1.38 2.62
CA GLY A 68 6.72 2.81 2.34
C GLY A 68 6.77 3.64 3.61
N ALA A 69 5.93 3.30 4.60
CA ALA A 69 5.92 3.96 5.91
C ALA A 69 7.26 3.77 6.67
N MET A 70 7.88 2.59 6.59
CA MET A 70 9.20 2.34 7.16
C MET A 70 10.27 3.22 6.51
N LEU A 71 10.23 3.40 5.19
CA LEU A 71 11.14 4.31 4.50
C LEU A 71 10.93 5.77 4.92
N ASP A 72 9.70 6.20 5.26
CA ASP A 72 9.45 7.54 5.82
C ASP A 72 10.07 7.69 7.22
N VAL A 73 10.05 6.63 8.02
CA VAL A 73 10.77 6.58 9.30
C VAL A 73 12.27 6.67 9.07
N TYR A 74 12.82 5.96 8.09
CA TYR A 74 14.23 6.09 7.72
C TYR A 74 14.60 7.52 7.30
N ASP A 75 13.80 8.16 6.45
CA ASP A 75 14.07 9.53 6.00
C ASP A 75 14.04 10.53 7.16
N THR A 76 13.22 10.25 8.18
CA THR A 76 13.08 11.12 9.35
C THR A 76 14.21 10.93 10.38
N TYR A 77 14.62 9.69 10.62
CA TYR A 77 15.53 9.36 11.74
C TYR A 77 16.90 8.81 11.29
N GLY A 78 17.07 8.42 10.04
CA GLY A 78 18.34 8.01 9.44
C GLY A 78 18.81 6.60 9.79
N ASP A 79 17.96 5.74 10.38
CA ASP A 79 18.37 4.36 10.70
C ASP A 79 18.45 3.50 9.45
N LYS A 80 19.67 3.20 9.06
CA LYS A 80 19.99 2.40 7.86
C LYS A 80 19.43 0.98 7.90
N LYS A 81 19.22 0.40 9.08
CA LYS A 81 18.62 -0.95 9.20
C LYS A 81 17.23 -1.00 8.61
N ILE A 82 16.44 0.08 8.80
CA ILE A 82 15.08 0.19 8.25
C ILE A 82 15.14 0.24 6.72
N ARG A 83 16.03 1.06 6.16
CA ARG A 83 16.26 1.13 4.71
C ARG A 83 16.69 -0.22 4.14
N ASP A 84 17.68 -0.85 4.77
CA ASP A 84 18.24 -2.11 4.30
C ASP A 84 17.19 -3.23 4.37
N TYR A 85 16.28 -3.19 5.33
CA TYR A 85 15.14 -4.09 5.42
C TYR A 85 14.17 -3.92 4.23
N ALA A 86 13.88 -2.69 3.83
CA ALA A 86 13.04 -2.42 2.66
C ALA A 86 13.74 -2.84 1.35
N ILE A 87 15.05 -2.58 1.23
CA ILE A 87 15.84 -3.03 0.08
C ILE A 87 15.86 -4.56 -0.01
N ALA A 88 16.00 -5.27 1.11
CA ALA A 88 15.99 -6.73 1.14
C ALA A 88 14.69 -7.33 0.57
N TYR A 89 13.54 -6.71 0.83
CA TYR A 89 12.29 -7.11 0.16
C TYR A 89 12.36 -6.93 -1.35
N ALA A 90 12.80 -5.76 -1.81
CA ALA A 90 12.89 -5.47 -3.23
C ALA A 90 13.88 -6.41 -3.93
N ASP A 91 15.04 -6.70 -3.31
CA ASP A 91 16.02 -7.66 -3.81
C ASP A 91 15.46 -9.09 -3.91
N THR A 92 14.65 -9.49 -2.94
CA THR A 92 14.00 -10.80 -2.95
C THR A 92 12.96 -10.93 -4.06
N MET A 93 12.26 -9.84 -4.37
CA MET A 93 11.10 -9.87 -5.26
C MET A 93 11.42 -9.49 -6.71
N VAL A 94 12.42 -8.65 -6.95
CA VAL A 94 12.75 -8.09 -8.29
C VAL A 94 13.99 -8.76 -8.86
N HIS A 95 13.86 -9.33 -10.07
CA HIS A 95 14.94 -10.00 -10.79
C HIS A 95 15.70 -9.04 -11.69
N GLU A 96 16.89 -9.45 -12.17
CA GLU A 96 17.79 -8.65 -13.02
C GLU A 96 17.16 -8.16 -14.33
N ASP A 97 16.19 -8.91 -14.84
CA ASP A 97 15.42 -8.53 -16.04
C ASP A 97 14.24 -7.58 -15.76
N GLY A 98 14.02 -7.23 -14.49
CA GLY A 98 12.89 -6.40 -14.03
C GLY A 98 11.60 -7.17 -13.80
N SER A 99 11.58 -8.48 -14.02
CA SER A 99 10.44 -9.31 -13.64
C SER A 99 10.28 -9.36 -12.12
N ILE A 100 9.04 -9.54 -11.65
CA ILE A 100 8.71 -9.48 -10.22
C ILE A 100 8.08 -10.80 -9.80
N THR A 101 8.63 -11.43 -8.75
CA THR A 101 8.08 -12.65 -8.16
C THR A 101 6.63 -12.44 -7.73
N ALA A 102 5.76 -13.37 -8.09
CA ALA A 102 4.32 -13.35 -7.79
C ALA A 102 3.53 -12.16 -8.39
N TYR A 103 4.12 -11.36 -9.28
CA TYR A 103 3.41 -10.39 -10.10
C TYR A 103 3.07 -10.98 -11.48
N LYS A 104 1.87 -10.71 -11.95
CA LYS A 104 1.39 -11.13 -13.25
C LYS A 104 0.59 -10.00 -13.90
N LEU A 105 1.18 -9.38 -14.92
CA LEU A 105 0.58 -8.22 -15.60
C LEU A 105 -0.86 -8.51 -16.06
N THR A 106 -1.11 -9.70 -16.58
CA THR A 106 -2.43 -10.09 -17.12
C THR A 106 -3.54 -10.26 -16.08
N ASP A 107 -3.19 -10.21 -14.78
CA ASP A 107 -4.18 -10.16 -13.70
C ASP A 107 -4.83 -8.78 -13.60
N TYR A 108 -4.18 -7.76 -14.14
CA TYR A 108 -4.66 -6.37 -14.12
C TYR A 108 -5.25 -6.00 -12.77
N SER A 109 -4.47 -6.19 -11.70
CA SER A 109 -4.84 -5.86 -10.33
C SER A 109 -4.14 -4.59 -9.88
N LEU A 110 -4.90 -3.55 -9.52
CA LEU A 110 -4.33 -2.32 -9.00
C LEU A 110 -3.59 -2.53 -7.67
N ASP A 111 -4.02 -3.49 -6.84
CA ASP A 111 -3.33 -3.83 -5.59
C ASP A 111 -1.86 -4.19 -5.81
N ARG A 112 -1.56 -4.80 -6.96
CA ARG A 112 -0.19 -5.21 -7.29
C ARG A 112 0.72 -4.05 -7.68
N ILE A 113 0.15 -2.89 -8.01
CA ILE A 113 0.91 -1.68 -8.34
C ILE A 113 1.46 -1.03 -7.06
N ASN A 114 0.72 -1.11 -5.95
CA ASN A 114 1.06 -0.37 -4.73
C ASN A 114 2.47 -0.65 -4.21
N SER A 115 2.92 -1.92 -4.23
CA SER A 115 4.29 -2.28 -3.82
C SER A 115 5.38 -1.67 -4.71
N GLY A 116 5.03 -1.25 -5.92
CA GLY A 116 5.96 -0.56 -6.81
C GLY A 116 6.37 0.84 -6.32
N LYS A 117 5.58 1.48 -5.46
CA LYS A 117 5.91 2.82 -4.94
C LYS A 117 7.26 2.87 -4.21
N ILE A 118 7.62 1.83 -3.48
CA ILE A 118 8.91 1.77 -2.79
C ILE A 118 10.10 1.72 -3.76
N LEU A 119 9.90 1.17 -4.96
CA LEU A 119 10.97 0.99 -5.93
C LEU A 119 11.51 2.32 -6.46
N PHE A 120 10.72 3.40 -6.48
CA PHE A 120 11.23 4.74 -6.84
C PHE A 120 12.34 5.18 -5.89
N ARG A 121 12.10 5.06 -4.59
CA ARG A 121 13.06 5.46 -3.55
C ARG A 121 14.28 4.54 -3.52
N ILE A 122 14.07 3.23 -3.67
CA ILE A 122 15.14 2.24 -3.70
C ILE A 122 16.03 2.45 -4.94
N TYR A 123 15.43 2.71 -6.12
CA TYR A 123 16.19 3.02 -7.33
C TYR A 123 16.99 4.32 -7.18
N GLU A 124 16.44 5.36 -6.55
CA GLU A 124 17.18 6.59 -6.29
C GLU A 124 18.42 6.38 -5.42
N GLN A 125 18.33 5.49 -4.46
CA GLN A 125 19.42 5.20 -3.52
C GLN A 125 20.48 4.23 -4.10
N THR A 126 20.03 3.23 -4.83
CA THR A 126 20.90 2.13 -5.30
C THR A 126 21.41 2.32 -6.72
N LYS A 127 20.65 3.01 -7.58
CA LYS A 127 20.85 3.12 -9.03
C LYS A 127 20.89 1.77 -9.76
N ASP A 128 20.33 0.72 -9.15
CA ASP A 128 20.27 -0.59 -9.77
C ASP A 128 19.13 -0.64 -10.81
N GLU A 129 19.51 -0.86 -12.06
CA GLU A 129 18.63 -0.83 -13.23
C GLU A 129 17.51 -1.87 -13.21
N LYS A 130 17.63 -2.94 -12.42
CA LYS A 130 16.53 -3.90 -12.27
C LYS A 130 15.27 -3.25 -11.71
N TYR A 131 15.41 -2.30 -10.77
CA TYR A 131 14.26 -1.58 -10.21
C TYR A 131 13.60 -0.65 -11.21
N LYS A 132 14.39 0.01 -12.06
CA LYS A 132 13.84 0.82 -13.14
C LYS A 132 13.03 -0.03 -14.12
N LYS A 133 13.58 -1.18 -14.54
CA LYS A 133 12.84 -2.13 -15.40
C LYS A 133 11.55 -2.63 -14.75
N ALA A 134 11.57 -2.88 -13.44
CA ALA A 134 10.37 -3.28 -12.69
C ALA A 134 9.34 -2.14 -12.61
N LEU A 135 9.75 -0.90 -12.43
CA LEU A 135 8.88 0.28 -12.51
C LEU A 135 8.24 0.42 -13.90
N ASP A 136 9.03 0.23 -14.97
CA ASP A 136 8.55 0.27 -16.35
C ASP A 136 7.53 -0.87 -16.62
N LEU A 137 7.78 -2.06 -16.07
CA LEU A 137 6.85 -3.20 -16.13
C LEU A 137 5.51 -2.87 -15.44
N LEU A 138 5.55 -2.36 -14.21
CA LEU A 138 4.34 -1.99 -13.46
C LEU A 138 3.56 -0.88 -14.15
N TYR A 139 4.27 0.15 -14.65
CA TYR A 139 3.64 1.21 -15.43
C TYR A 139 2.95 0.69 -16.69
N SER A 140 3.52 -0.29 -17.37
CA SER A 140 2.94 -0.86 -18.59
C SER A 140 1.55 -1.48 -18.36
N GLN A 141 1.20 -1.84 -17.11
CA GLN A 141 -0.13 -2.37 -16.78
C GLN A 141 -1.24 -1.37 -17.12
N PHE A 142 -1.03 -0.06 -16.93
CA PHE A 142 -2.08 0.95 -17.13
C PHE A 142 -2.57 1.04 -18.57
N ALA A 143 -1.71 0.71 -19.55
CA ALA A 143 -2.11 0.68 -20.96
C ALA A 143 -3.17 -0.39 -21.27
N GLY A 144 -3.15 -1.52 -20.55
CA GLY A 144 -4.10 -2.62 -20.72
C GLY A 144 -5.09 -2.79 -19.55
N GLN A 145 -5.02 -1.94 -18.51
CA GLN A 145 -5.94 -2.01 -17.38
C GLN A 145 -7.38 -1.87 -17.86
N PRO A 146 -8.26 -2.85 -17.58
CA PRO A 146 -9.66 -2.76 -17.97
C PRO A 146 -10.34 -1.49 -17.44
N ARG A 147 -11.22 -0.91 -18.25
CA ARG A 147 -11.90 0.37 -17.95
C ARG A 147 -13.39 0.28 -18.18
N ASN A 148 -14.13 1.11 -17.48
CA ASN A 148 -15.49 1.44 -17.80
C ASN A 148 -15.54 2.41 -18.98
N GLU A 149 -16.73 2.64 -19.58
CA GLU A 149 -16.92 3.51 -20.74
C GLU A 149 -16.46 4.96 -20.51
N ASP A 150 -16.51 5.43 -19.26
CA ASP A 150 -16.06 6.76 -18.86
C ASP A 150 -14.56 6.83 -18.52
N GLY A 151 -13.82 5.75 -18.78
CA GLY A 151 -12.38 5.66 -18.59
C GLY A 151 -11.94 5.23 -17.20
N GLY A 152 -12.85 5.08 -16.24
CA GLY A 152 -12.51 4.63 -14.88
C GLY A 152 -11.97 3.20 -14.86
N PHE A 153 -10.85 2.97 -14.17
CA PHE A 153 -10.22 1.65 -14.06
C PHE A 153 -11.10 0.67 -13.28
N TRP A 154 -11.20 -0.55 -13.74
CA TRP A 154 -11.63 -1.64 -12.88
C TRP A 154 -10.57 -1.87 -11.80
N HIS A 155 -11.02 -2.10 -10.57
CA HIS A 155 -10.09 -2.38 -9.47
C HIS A 155 -9.20 -3.60 -9.75
N LYS A 156 -9.80 -4.65 -10.30
CA LYS A 156 -9.11 -5.86 -10.80
C LYS A 156 -9.87 -6.43 -12.00
N LYS A 157 -9.17 -7.11 -12.88
CA LYS A 157 -9.80 -7.83 -13.99
C LYS A 157 -10.88 -8.82 -13.55
N ILE A 158 -10.66 -9.48 -12.39
CA ILE A 158 -11.62 -10.44 -11.81
C ILE A 158 -12.85 -9.79 -11.17
N TYR A 159 -12.88 -8.44 -11.09
CA TYR A 159 -14.00 -7.64 -10.61
C TYR A 159 -14.44 -6.69 -11.73
N PRO A 160 -15.08 -7.20 -12.80
CA PRO A 160 -15.43 -6.40 -13.96
C PRO A 160 -16.37 -5.25 -13.55
N HIS A 161 -16.15 -4.11 -14.20
CA HIS A 161 -16.95 -2.87 -14.02
C HIS A 161 -16.90 -2.23 -12.62
N GLN A 162 -16.06 -2.75 -11.70
CA GLN A 162 -16.03 -2.25 -10.33
C GLN A 162 -14.92 -1.22 -10.15
N MET A 163 -15.29 -0.03 -9.65
CA MET A 163 -14.37 0.98 -9.13
C MET A 163 -14.46 1.00 -7.60
N TRP A 164 -13.33 0.92 -6.93
CA TRP A 164 -13.24 0.99 -5.48
C TRP A 164 -12.36 2.16 -5.08
N LEU A 165 -12.68 2.82 -3.97
CA LEU A 165 -11.82 3.89 -3.40
C LEU A 165 -10.41 3.37 -3.12
N ASP A 166 -10.31 2.11 -2.65
CA ASP A 166 -9.05 1.39 -2.43
C ASP A 166 -8.16 1.41 -3.69
N GLY A 167 -8.75 1.17 -4.87
CA GLY A 167 -8.02 1.12 -6.14
C GLY A 167 -7.33 2.43 -6.48
N LEU A 168 -7.87 3.57 -6.05
CA LEU A 168 -7.24 4.87 -6.26
C LEU A 168 -5.91 4.96 -5.51
N TYR A 169 -5.85 4.51 -4.26
CA TYR A 169 -4.59 4.47 -3.51
C TYR A 169 -3.61 3.45 -4.07
N MET A 170 -4.12 2.32 -4.53
CA MET A 170 -3.27 1.23 -5.01
C MET A 170 -2.52 1.60 -6.29
N GLY A 171 -3.18 2.33 -7.20
CA GLY A 171 -2.60 2.61 -8.53
C GLY A 171 -2.22 4.06 -8.78
N ALA A 172 -3.06 5.04 -8.37
CA ALA A 172 -2.92 6.40 -8.84
C ALA A 172 -1.66 7.13 -8.34
N PRO A 173 -1.21 6.99 -7.07
CA PRO A 173 0.05 7.60 -6.63
C PRO A 173 1.25 7.09 -7.41
N PHE A 174 1.35 5.78 -7.64
CA PHE A 174 2.40 5.21 -8.48
C PHE A 174 2.36 5.80 -9.91
N TYR A 175 1.17 5.90 -10.50
CA TYR A 175 1.00 6.40 -11.86
C TYR A 175 1.40 7.88 -11.96
N ALA A 176 1.00 8.72 -11.01
CA ALA A 176 1.36 10.12 -10.96
C ALA A 176 2.88 10.32 -10.75
N GLU A 177 3.49 9.58 -9.84
CA GLU A 177 4.92 9.62 -9.57
C GLU A 177 5.74 9.16 -10.77
N TYR A 178 5.32 8.06 -11.43
CA TYR A 178 5.97 7.59 -12.65
C TYR A 178 5.90 8.64 -13.77
N ALA A 179 4.72 9.26 -13.97
CA ALA A 179 4.52 10.31 -14.95
C ALA A 179 5.44 11.52 -14.67
N PHE A 180 5.53 11.97 -13.42
CA PHE A 180 6.38 13.07 -13.00
C PHE A 180 7.87 12.77 -13.26
N ARG A 181 8.37 11.62 -12.77
CA ARG A 181 9.78 11.23 -12.86
C ARG A 181 10.25 10.96 -14.29
N ASN A 182 9.34 10.53 -15.17
CA ASN A 182 9.66 10.21 -16.57
C ASN A 182 9.19 11.28 -17.57
N ASN A 183 8.84 12.49 -17.09
CA ASN A 183 8.40 13.62 -17.91
C ASN A 183 7.28 13.25 -18.90
N ARG A 184 6.19 12.69 -18.36
CA ARG A 184 5.01 12.23 -19.11
C ARG A 184 3.76 13.04 -18.75
N PRO A 185 3.71 14.33 -19.06
CA PRO A 185 2.59 15.22 -18.67
C PRO A 185 1.23 14.75 -19.24
N GLN A 186 1.22 14.03 -20.36
CA GLN A 186 0.00 13.49 -20.97
C GLN A 186 -0.73 12.49 -20.06
N ASP A 187 -0.07 11.92 -19.06
CA ASP A 187 -0.65 10.91 -18.17
C ASP A 187 -1.44 11.55 -17.01
N TYR A 188 -1.17 12.83 -16.68
CA TYR A 188 -1.86 13.51 -15.57
C TYR A 188 -3.37 13.60 -15.76
N ALA A 189 -3.83 13.84 -16.98
CA ALA A 189 -5.26 13.90 -17.28
C ALA A 189 -5.98 12.58 -16.95
N ASP A 190 -5.33 11.44 -17.22
CA ASP A 190 -5.88 10.12 -16.88
C ASP A 190 -5.89 9.88 -15.37
N VAL A 191 -4.79 10.20 -14.68
CA VAL A 191 -4.75 10.14 -13.20
C VAL A 191 -5.90 10.94 -12.59
N ILE A 192 -6.07 12.19 -13.00
CA ILE A 192 -7.14 13.09 -12.51
C ILE A 192 -8.52 12.49 -12.82
N ASN A 193 -8.71 11.96 -14.03
CA ASN A 193 -9.97 11.36 -14.44
C ASN A 193 -10.37 10.18 -13.53
N GLN A 194 -9.42 9.37 -13.04
CA GLN A 194 -9.72 8.27 -12.13
C GLN A 194 -10.41 8.78 -10.85
N PHE A 195 -9.93 9.88 -10.26
CA PHE A 195 -10.52 10.46 -9.05
C PHE A 195 -11.89 11.09 -9.31
N ILE A 196 -12.03 11.88 -10.38
CA ILE A 196 -13.30 12.54 -10.72
C ILE A 196 -14.37 11.50 -11.03
N THR A 197 -14.03 10.49 -11.81
CA THR A 197 -14.95 9.41 -12.17
C THR A 197 -15.36 8.59 -10.95
N CYS A 198 -14.41 8.22 -10.10
CA CYS A 198 -14.71 7.52 -8.86
C CYS A 198 -15.58 8.35 -7.92
N ALA A 199 -15.29 9.66 -7.77
CA ALA A 199 -16.12 10.56 -6.98
C ALA A 199 -17.56 10.61 -7.51
N ARG A 200 -17.73 10.76 -8.82
CA ARG A 200 -19.06 10.79 -9.45
C ARG A 200 -19.87 9.51 -9.20
N HIS A 201 -19.22 8.35 -9.26
CA HIS A 201 -19.88 7.06 -9.04
C HIS A 201 -20.16 6.74 -7.58
N THR A 202 -19.37 7.29 -6.64
CA THR A 202 -19.44 6.86 -5.23
C THR A 202 -19.98 7.91 -4.28
N TYR A 203 -20.14 9.18 -4.69
CA TYR A 203 -20.64 10.23 -3.83
C TYR A 203 -22.07 9.96 -3.35
N ASP A 204 -22.27 10.07 -2.05
CA ASP A 204 -23.59 9.96 -1.40
C ASP A 204 -24.05 11.35 -0.94
N PRO A 205 -25.02 11.98 -1.62
CA PRO A 205 -25.48 13.32 -1.28
C PRO A 205 -26.20 13.38 0.08
N LYS A 206 -26.61 12.24 0.66
CA LYS A 206 -27.32 12.22 1.94
C LYS A 206 -26.40 12.52 3.13
N ASN A 207 -25.14 12.13 3.04
CA ASN A 207 -24.16 12.32 4.11
C ASN A 207 -22.91 13.08 3.66
N GLY A 208 -22.78 13.40 2.36
CA GLY A 208 -21.63 14.11 1.80
C GLY A 208 -20.33 13.29 1.72
N LEU A 209 -20.40 11.98 1.94
CA LEU A 209 -19.26 11.06 1.87
C LEU A 209 -19.25 10.26 0.56
N TYR A 210 -18.25 9.41 0.42
CA TYR A 210 -18.12 8.51 -0.72
C TYR A 210 -18.34 7.06 -0.27
N ARG A 211 -19.19 6.33 -1.01
CA ARG A 211 -19.37 4.89 -0.86
C ARG A 211 -18.07 4.17 -1.22
N HIS A 212 -17.74 3.05 -0.55
CA HIS A 212 -16.44 2.42 -0.74
C HIS A 212 -16.20 1.86 -2.14
N ALA A 213 -17.28 1.55 -2.88
CA ALA A 213 -17.21 1.00 -4.24
C ALA A 213 -18.46 1.29 -5.05
N CYS A 214 -18.31 1.19 -6.37
CA CYS A 214 -19.40 1.18 -7.32
C CYS A 214 -19.18 0.04 -8.34
N ASP A 215 -20.23 -0.71 -8.65
CA ASP A 215 -20.33 -1.57 -9.83
C ASP A 215 -21.14 -0.83 -10.91
N VAL A 216 -20.45 -0.35 -11.94
CA VAL A 216 -21.07 0.43 -13.02
C VAL A 216 -22.06 -0.42 -13.81
N SER A 217 -21.86 -1.75 -13.87
CA SER A 217 -22.80 -2.68 -14.52
C SER A 217 -24.07 -2.96 -13.70
N ARG A 218 -24.04 -2.69 -12.39
CA ARG A 218 -25.15 -2.90 -11.45
C ARG A 218 -25.59 -4.37 -11.31
N THR A 219 -24.69 -5.29 -11.58
CA THR A 219 -25.00 -6.74 -11.58
C THR A 219 -24.58 -7.43 -10.29
N GLU A 220 -23.69 -6.80 -9.52
CA GLU A 220 -23.22 -7.35 -8.28
C GLU A 220 -24.30 -7.29 -7.18
N ARG A 221 -24.37 -8.35 -6.36
CA ARG A 221 -25.37 -8.46 -5.28
C ARG A 221 -25.25 -7.38 -4.20
N TRP A 222 -24.07 -6.82 -4.01
CA TRP A 222 -23.80 -5.78 -3.03
C TRP A 222 -24.12 -4.37 -3.56
N ALA A 223 -24.25 -4.23 -4.88
CA ALA A 223 -24.47 -2.95 -5.54
C ALA A 223 -25.96 -2.55 -5.49
N ASP A 224 -26.21 -1.26 -5.32
CA ASP A 224 -27.55 -0.72 -5.47
C ASP A 224 -27.99 -0.87 -6.95
N PRO A 225 -29.18 -1.43 -7.22
CA PRO A 225 -29.62 -1.74 -8.58
C PRO A 225 -29.89 -0.49 -9.44
N VAL A 226 -29.98 0.70 -8.85
CA VAL A 226 -30.21 1.97 -9.56
C VAL A 226 -28.91 2.74 -9.74
N THR A 227 -28.10 2.85 -8.69
CA THR A 227 -26.90 3.68 -8.70
C THR A 227 -25.62 2.90 -8.91
N GLY A 228 -25.59 1.59 -8.66
CA GLY A 228 -24.39 0.75 -8.64
C GLY A 228 -23.54 0.90 -7.37
N GLN A 229 -23.91 1.79 -6.47
CA GLN A 229 -23.12 2.09 -5.27
C GLN A 229 -23.22 0.98 -4.22
N SER A 230 -22.14 0.81 -3.47
CA SER A 230 -22.17 -0.02 -2.26
C SER A 230 -23.02 0.61 -1.16
N LYS A 231 -23.50 -0.22 -0.21
CA LYS A 231 -24.44 0.23 0.86
C LYS A 231 -23.80 1.19 1.87
N HIS A 232 -22.49 1.11 2.07
CA HIS A 232 -21.81 1.74 3.20
C HIS A 232 -20.67 2.65 2.73
N CYS A 233 -20.46 3.76 3.46
CA CYS A 233 -19.20 4.48 3.49
C CYS A 233 -18.32 3.77 4.52
N TRP A 234 -17.21 3.23 4.08
CA TRP A 234 -16.30 2.47 4.93
C TRP A 234 -15.07 3.30 5.27
N GLY A 235 -14.75 3.48 6.56
CA GLY A 235 -13.68 4.36 7.03
C GLY A 235 -12.32 4.05 6.43
N ARG A 236 -11.93 2.76 6.34
CA ARG A 236 -10.68 2.37 5.69
C ARG A 236 -10.62 2.80 4.21
N ALA A 237 -11.68 2.57 3.46
CA ALA A 237 -11.73 2.95 2.04
C ALA A 237 -11.68 4.48 1.85
N LEU A 238 -12.37 5.25 2.71
CA LEU A 238 -12.25 6.71 2.74
C LEU A 238 -10.83 7.16 3.08
N GLY A 239 -10.16 6.48 4.01
CA GLY A 239 -8.76 6.71 4.33
C GLY A 239 -7.85 6.49 3.13
N TRP A 240 -8.01 5.38 2.40
CA TRP A 240 -7.28 5.14 1.15
C TRP A 240 -7.50 6.25 0.13
N TYR A 241 -8.74 6.69 -0.03
CA TYR A 241 -9.07 7.74 -0.98
C TYR A 241 -8.43 9.08 -0.62
N ALA A 242 -8.49 9.47 0.66
CA ALA A 242 -7.87 10.69 1.16
C ALA A 242 -6.35 10.66 1.00
N MET A 243 -5.69 9.55 1.36
CA MET A 243 -4.25 9.38 1.18
C MET A 243 -3.86 9.45 -0.30
N ALA A 244 -4.61 8.78 -1.18
CA ALA A 244 -4.36 8.84 -2.62
C ALA A 244 -4.44 10.25 -3.18
N LEU A 245 -5.41 11.05 -2.74
CA LEU A 245 -5.55 12.46 -3.14
C LEU A 245 -4.35 13.29 -2.71
N VAL A 246 -3.88 13.11 -1.47
CA VAL A 246 -2.69 13.79 -0.96
C VAL A 246 -1.46 13.39 -1.79
N ASP A 247 -1.22 12.10 -1.94
CA ASP A 247 -0.03 11.57 -2.61
C ASP A 247 0.06 12.03 -4.08
N VAL A 248 -1.06 12.00 -4.83
CA VAL A 248 -1.00 12.43 -6.25
C VAL A 248 -0.80 13.93 -6.40
N LEU A 249 -1.28 14.74 -5.45
CA LEU A 249 -1.13 16.19 -5.48
C LEU A 249 0.32 16.64 -5.32
N ASP A 250 1.21 15.80 -4.81
CA ASP A 250 2.65 16.06 -4.75
C ASP A 250 3.31 15.99 -6.15
N PHE A 251 2.74 15.21 -7.07
CA PHE A 251 3.31 14.99 -8.40
C PHE A 251 2.57 15.72 -9.53
N ILE A 252 1.29 16.03 -9.35
CA ILE A 252 0.51 16.77 -10.36
C ILE A 252 0.82 18.26 -10.26
N PRO A 253 1.32 18.92 -11.35
CA PRO A 253 1.66 20.33 -11.34
C PRO A 253 0.49 21.24 -10.93
N LYS A 254 0.78 22.35 -10.25
CA LYS A 254 -0.26 23.28 -9.77
C LYS A 254 -1.13 23.89 -10.87
N HIS A 255 -0.60 23.97 -12.09
CA HIS A 255 -1.30 24.52 -13.26
C HIS A 255 -2.03 23.45 -14.09
N GLU A 256 -1.97 22.16 -13.68
CA GLU A 256 -2.59 21.08 -14.43
C GLU A 256 -4.13 21.18 -14.37
N ALA A 257 -4.74 21.02 -15.54
CA ALA A 257 -6.19 21.07 -15.66
C ALA A 257 -6.87 19.96 -14.84
N GLY A 258 -7.87 20.33 -14.02
CA GLY A 258 -8.58 19.40 -13.15
C GLY A 258 -7.95 19.16 -11.77
N ARG A 259 -6.74 19.70 -11.50
CA ARG A 259 -6.12 19.61 -10.16
C ARG A 259 -7.00 20.23 -9.07
N ASP A 260 -7.70 21.32 -9.36
CA ASP A 260 -8.63 21.96 -8.44
C ASP A 260 -9.81 21.05 -8.08
N SER A 261 -10.22 20.15 -8.98
CA SER A 261 -11.24 19.14 -8.67
C SER A 261 -10.75 18.14 -7.63
N LEU A 262 -9.47 17.73 -7.69
CA LEU A 262 -8.86 16.87 -6.67
C LEU A 262 -8.83 17.54 -5.31
N LEU A 263 -8.47 18.83 -5.27
CA LEU A 263 -8.47 19.62 -4.04
C LEU A 263 -9.88 19.75 -3.47
N ALA A 264 -10.87 20.00 -4.30
CA ALA A 264 -12.27 20.09 -3.86
C ALA A 264 -12.79 18.75 -3.29
N ILE A 265 -12.41 17.61 -3.90
CA ILE A 265 -12.76 16.28 -3.38
C ILE A 265 -12.08 16.05 -2.02
N LEU A 266 -10.80 16.37 -1.90
CA LEU A 266 -10.03 16.21 -0.66
C LEU A 266 -10.60 17.07 0.46
N ASP A 267 -10.92 18.34 0.18
CA ASP A 267 -11.53 19.26 1.14
C ASP A 267 -12.89 18.72 1.62
N ASN A 268 -13.73 18.24 0.69
CA ASN A 268 -14.98 17.61 1.06
C ASN A 268 -14.78 16.42 2.00
N VAL A 269 -13.87 15.50 1.69
CA VAL A 269 -13.56 14.35 2.56
C VAL A 269 -13.12 14.84 3.95
N ALA A 270 -12.18 15.78 4.02
CA ALA A 270 -11.68 16.30 5.28
C ALA A 270 -12.78 16.95 6.13
N VAL A 271 -13.62 17.79 5.52
CA VAL A 271 -14.74 18.46 6.19
C VAL A 271 -15.76 17.45 6.73
N GLN A 272 -16.14 16.45 5.93
CA GLN A 272 -17.15 15.48 6.37
C GLN A 272 -16.61 14.53 7.45
N VAL A 273 -15.38 14.05 7.31
CA VAL A 273 -14.74 13.18 8.32
C VAL A 273 -14.61 13.94 9.66
N LYS A 274 -14.18 15.22 9.63
CA LYS A 274 -14.12 16.05 10.84
C LYS A 274 -15.46 16.18 11.55
N LYS A 275 -16.59 16.29 10.81
CA LYS A 275 -17.93 16.35 11.41
C LYS A 275 -18.35 15.05 12.09
N LEU A 276 -17.83 13.92 11.63
CA LEU A 276 -18.18 12.59 12.11
C LEU A 276 -17.20 12.04 13.15
N GLN A 277 -16.10 12.76 13.40
CA GLN A 277 -15.11 12.36 14.39
C GLN A 277 -15.76 12.26 15.77
N ASP A 278 -15.49 11.16 16.46
CA ASP A 278 -15.88 10.97 17.85
C ASP A 278 -15.25 12.07 18.73
N ARG A 279 -15.97 12.49 19.77
CA ARG A 279 -15.53 13.59 20.63
C ARG A 279 -14.49 13.18 21.68
N GLU A 280 -14.38 11.88 21.95
CA GLU A 280 -13.54 11.32 23.00
C GLU A 280 -12.24 10.69 22.45
N THR A 281 -12.19 10.39 21.12
CA THR A 281 -11.03 9.71 20.48
C THR A 281 -10.43 10.50 19.31
#